data_0a4cda5cafdde0565c6865be82d97a55
#
_entry.id   0a4cda5cafdde0565c6865be82d97a55
#
_cell.length_a   1.000
_cell.length_b   1.000
_cell.length_c   1.000
_cell.angle_alpha   90.00
_cell.angle_beta   90.00
_cell.angle_gamma   90.00
#
_symmetry.space_group_name_H-M   'P 1'
#
loop_
_entity.id
_entity.type
_entity.pdbx_description
1 polymer ?
#
loop_
_entity_poly.entity_id
_entity_poly.type
_entity_poly.pdbx_seq_one_letter_code
_entity_poly.pdbx_strand_id
1 'polypeptide(L)'
;MVATVDDIETVAVVGSGRMGRGIGAVAALAGYDVSLNDVDEAQLEEAREDIEWSYDKAVENDAATAEAADAAIDRIDFTTDLEAAVGDAEFVTEAAVERQSVKRDIFADLDDHALEDAILSTNTSGLNVTELAESTDDPARVVGTHWFNPPMLMDLVEVVMTEHTPDAVASTAEALVESLGKTPIRCKMDVPSFIVNRLMRPYGEEPAWMVHRGEHTMREIDSAMKYAEGFPMGPFELADFTGGIQIRVEGEDDHLGDDRPLAYDTEVCPVLHRLYEKGRYGRKADAGYYDYDDREEPDIPVDLGQGFDALLVWAPVVNEAAKMVQHGVASAEDVDTGARLGGNWPTGPLAKCDEVGADVILRRLTEVASRHERTAKVAETLPCDLLVEKAKSGKTFH
;
A
#
# COMPACT_ATOMS: atom_id res chain seq x y z
N MET A 1 -29.73 7.18 -1.95
CA MET A 1 -28.79 8.26 -1.55
C MET A 1 -27.58 7.55 -0.98
N VAL A 2 -26.38 8.04 -1.26
CA VAL A 2 -25.19 7.46 -0.62
C VAL A 2 -25.26 7.72 0.87
N ALA A 3 -25.02 6.70 1.69
CA ALA A 3 -24.93 6.83 3.14
C ALA A 3 -23.85 7.85 3.53
N THR A 4 -24.10 8.65 4.57
CA THR A 4 -23.06 9.47 5.20
C THR A 4 -22.43 8.68 6.35
N VAL A 5 -21.29 9.12 6.88
CA VAL A 5 -20.64 8.41 7.99
C VAL A 5 -21.54 8.31 9.23
N ASP A 6 -22.41 9.29 9.45
CA ASP A 6 -23.37 9.29 10.56
C ASP A 6 -24.49 8.24 10.40
N ASP A 7 -24.68 7.71 9.20
CA ASP A 7 -25.65 6.66 8.89
C ASP A 7 -25.04 5.25 9.02
N ILE A 8 -23.72 5.13 9.20
CA ILE A 8 -23.02 3.85 9.31
C ILE A 8 -23.01 3.41 10.77
N GLU A 9 -23.73 2.34 11.07
CA GLU A 9 -23.76 1.70 12.39
C GLU A 9 -23.03 0.33 12.33
N THR A 10 -23.15 -0.39 11.19
CA THR A 10 -22.62 -1.73 10.99
C THR A 10 -21.59 -1.76 9.85
N VAL A 11 -20.46 -2.37 10.12
CA VAL A 11 -19.38 -2.65 9.13
C VAL A 11 -19.26 -4.15 8.93
N ALA A 12 -19.48 -4.62 7.71
CA ALA A 12 -19.19 -6.02 7.36
C ALA A 12 -17.78 -6.17 6.79
N VAL A 13 -17.09 -7.23 7.19
CA VAL A 13 -15.76 -7.59 6.66
C VAL A 13 -15.82 -8.98 6.10
N VAL A 14 -15.54 -9.12 4.81
CA VAL A 14 -15.58 -10.40 4.07
C VAL A 14 -14.17 -10.91 3.85
N GLY A 15 -13.85 -12.03 4.47
CA GLY A 15 -12.50 -12.59 4.59
C GLY A 15 -11.89 -12.29 5.97
N SER A 16 -11.72 -13.33 6.79
CA SER A 16 -11.20 -13.21 8.16
C SER A 16 -9.68 -13.43 8.29
N GLY A 17 -8.97 -13.37 7.16
CA GLY A 17 -7.52 -13.43 7.13
C GLY A 17 -6.87 -12.28 7.92
N ARG A 18 -5.54 -12.20 7.88
CA ARG A 18 -4.77 -11.20 8.64
C ARG A 18 -5.27 -9.76 8.50
N MET A 19 -5.64 -9.36 7.27
CA MET A 19 -6.14 -8.01 7.04
C MET A 19 -7.57 -7.86 7.55
N GLY A 20 -8.48 -8.76 7.17
CA GLY A 20 -9.90 -8.64 7.55
C GLY A 20 -10.11 -8.67 9.06
N ARG A 21 -9.50 -9.61 9.80
CA ARG A 21 -9.60 -9.63 11.27
C ARG A 21 -9.04 -8.36 11.91
N GLY A 22 -7.95 -7.79 11.34
CA GLY A 22 -7.40 -6.54 11.83
C GLY A 22 -8.29 -5.32 11.54
N ILE A 23 -8.92 -5.26 10.37
CA ILE A 23 -9.89 -4.21 10.00
C ILE A 23 -11.13 -4.30 10.90
N GLY A 24 -11.68 -5.51 11.06
CA GLY A 24 -12.82 -5.73 11.97
C GLY A 24 -12.51 -5.34 13.41
N ALA A 25 -11.31 -5.69 13.90
CA ALA A 25 -10.86 -5.29 15.23
C ALA A 25 -10.78 -3.77 15.39
N VAL A 26 -10.27 -3.04 14.41
CA VAL A 26 -10.20 -1.56 14.43
C VAL A 26 -11.61 -0.97 14.45
N ALA A 27 -12.53 -1.47 13.61
CA ALA A 27 -13.90 -0.98 13.54
C ALA A 27 -14.66 -1.22 14.85
N ALA A 28 -14.58 -2.42 15.45
CA ALA A 28 -15.22 -2.75 16.70
C ALA A 28 -14.67 -1.92 17.88
N LEU A 29 -13.36 -1.67 17.92
CA LEU A 29 -12.73 -0.83 18.95
C LEU A 29 -13.15 0.64 18.84
N ALA A 30 -13.44 1.10 17.61
CA ALA A 30 -14.00 2.44 17.36
C ALA A 30 -15.49 2.57 17.71
N GLY A 31 -16.17 1.44 17.99
CA GLY A 31 -17.56 1.42 18.49
C GLY A 31 -18.60 0.96 17.47
N TYR A 32 -18.20 0.57 16.27
CA TYR A 32 -19.10 0.01 15.24
C TYR A 32 -19.49 -1.44 15.58
N ASP A 33 -20.69 -1.84 15.22
CA ASP A 33 -21.07 -3.24 15.16
C ASP A 33 -20.39 -3.86 13.92
N VAL A 34 -19.82 -5.08 14.07
CA VAL A 34 -19.01 -5.70 13.03
C VAL A 34 -19.53 -7.10 12.72
N SER A 35 -19.76 -7.39 11.45
CA SER A 35 -19.98 -8.75 10.96
C SER A 35 -18.71 -9.25 10.24
N LEU A 36 -17.98 -10.19 10.85
CA LEU A 36 -16.79 -10.79 10.24
C LEU A 36 -17.16 -12.12 9.60
N ASN A 37 -17.07 -12.17 8.27
CA ASN A 37 -17.43 -13.33 7.47
C ASN A 37 -16.20 -14.04 6.90
N ASP A 38 -16.24 -15.37 6.90
CA ASP A 38 -15.33 -16.23 6.12
C ASP A 38 -16.06 -17.52 5.75
N VAL A 39 -15.68 -18.14 4.65
CA VAL A 39 -16.24 -19.43 4.22
C VAL A 39 -15.78 -20.61 5.09
N ASP A 40 -14.72 -20.43 5.88
CA ASP A 40 -14.09 -21.44 6.73
C ASP A 40 -14.26 -21.08 8.22
N GLU A 41 -15.07 -21.90 8.94
CA GLU A 41 -15.32 -21.73 10.37
C GLU A 41 -14.01 -21.77 11.21
N ALA A 42 -13.00 -22.55 10.78
CA ALA A 42 -11.73 -22.61 11.48
C ALA A 42 -10.93 -21.29 11.35
N GLN A 43 -11.07 -20.59 10.22
CA GLN A 43 -10.48 -19.26 10.04
C GLN A 43 -11.17 -18.20 10.92
N LEU A 44 -12.47 -18.31 11.15
CA LEU A 44 -13.21 -17.42 12.05
C LEU A 44 -12.79 -17.64 13.52
N GLU A 45 -12.59 -18.89 13.93
CA GLU A 45 -12.09 -19.20 15.27
C GLU A 45 -10.67 -18.62 15.48
N GLU A 46 -9.75 -18.86 14.52
CA GLU A 46 -8.40 -18.25 14.54
C GLU A 46 -8.46 -16.72 14.58
N ALA A 47 -9.38 -16.13 13.81
CA ALA A 47 -9.55 -14.68 13.77
C ALA A 47 -10.00 -14.11 15.14
N ARG A 48 -10.91 -14.81 15.83
CA ARG A 48 -11.35 -14.46 17.18
C ARG A 48 -10.18 -14.45 18.16
N GLU A 49 -9.40 -15.55 18.20
CA GLU A 49 -8.24 -15.68 19.09
C GLU A 49 -7.21 -14.56 18.83
N ASP A 50 -6.93 -14.25 17.56
CA ASP A 50 -5.97 -13.21 17.19
C ASP A 50 -6.48 -11.79 17.48
N ILE A 51 -7.79 -11.54 17.38
CA ILE A 51 -8.39 -10.26 17.76
C ILE A 51 -8.30 -10.07 19.28
N GLU A 52 -8.67 -11.07 20.07
CA GLU A 52 -8.57 -11.06 21.54
C GLU A 52 -7.11 -10.80 21.96
N TRP A 53 -6.15 -11.52 21.38
CA TRP A 53 -4.72 -11.29 21.62
C TRP A 53 -4.29 -9.85 21.25
N SER A 54 -4.78 -9.32 20.14
CA SER A 54 -4.46 -7.96 19.69
C SER A 54 -5.00 -6.90 20.65
N TYR A 55 -6.20 -7.12 21.21
CA TYR A 55 -6.78 -6.25 22.23
C TYR A 55 -6.01 -6.32 23.55
N ASP A 56 -5.62 -7.52 23.98
CA ASP A 56 -4.75 -7.70 25.16
C ASP A 56 -3.46 -6.88 25.01
N LYS A 57 -2.84 -6.93 23.83
CA LYS A 57 -1.64 -6.14 23.53
C LYS A 57 -1.91 -4.63 23.50
N ALA A 58 -3.06 -4.21 23.02
CA ALA A 58 -3.44 -2.80 23.04
C ALA A 58 -3.63 -2.30 24.49
N VAL A 59 -4.21 -3.12 25.36
CA VAL A 59 -4.35 -2.81 26.80
C VAL A 59 -2.98 -2.81 27.50
N GLU A 60 -2.13 -3.80 27.25
CA GLU A 60 -0.76 -3.86 27.81
C GLU A 60 0.09 -2.62 27.45
N ASN A 61 -0.16 -2.01 26.29
CA ASN A 61 0.57 -0.86 25.76
C ASN A 61 -0.15 0.49 25.99
N ASP A 62 -1.18 0.52 26.84
CA ASP A 62 -1.98 1.72 27.13
C ASP A 62 -2.67 2.33 25.88
N ALA A 63 -2.86 1.57 24.82
CA ALA A 63 -3.54 1.99 23.59
C ALA A 63 -5.06 1.81 23.65
N ALA A 64 -5.55 0.96 24.56
CA ALA A 64 -6.97 0.78 24.86
C ALA A 64 -7.16 0.51 26.36
N THR A 65 -8.38 0.72 26.88
CA THR A 65 -8.74 0.23 28.22
C THR A 65 -9.30 -1.19 28.14
N ALA A 66 -9.22 -1.95 29.25
CA ALA A 66 -9.79 -3.30 29.30
C ALA A 66 -11.30 -3.29 29.01
N GLU A 67 -12.02 -2.31 29.55
CA GLU A 67 -13.47 -2.15 29.32
C GLU A 67 -13.79 -1.88 27.84
N ALA A 68 -12.94 -1.10 27.13
CA ALA A 68 -13.11 -0.85 25.70
C ALA A 68 -12.82 -2.11 24.86
N ALA A 69 -11.79 -2.88 25.23
CA ALA A 69 -11.43 -4.13 24.59
C ALA A 69 -12.53 -5.20 24.73
N ASP A 70 -13.05 -5.39 25.97
CA ASP A 70 -14.16 -6.30 26.25
C ASP A 70 -15.43 -5.91 25.47
N ALA A 71 -15.77 -4.62 25.45
CA ALA A 71 -16.91 -4.12 24.70
C ALA A 71 -16.72 -4.26 23.18
N ALA A 72 -15.51 -4.17 22.67
CA ALA A 72 -15.21 -4.31 21.24
C ALA A 72 -15.39 -5.75 20.76
N ILE A 73 -14.92 -6.76 21.53
CA ILE A 73 -15.09 -8.16 21.12
C ILE A 73 -16.58 -8.57 21.12
N ASP A 74 -17.38 -8.03 22.04
CA ASP A 74 -18.83 -8.26 22.11
C ASP A 74 -19.60 -7.65 20.91
N ARG A 75 -19.00 -6.71 20.15
CA ARG A 75 -19.58 -6.11 18.93
C ARG A 75 -19.29 -6.92 17.67
N ILE A 76 -18.46 -7.97 17.74
CA ILE A 76 -18.09 -8.72 16.53
C ILE A 76 -18.93 -9.99 16.44
N ASP A 77 -19.76 -10.07 15.41
CA ASP A 77 -20.44 -11.30 15.01
C ASP A 77 -19.57 -12.07 13.99
N PHE A 78 -19.35 -13.35 14.23
CA PHE A 78 -18.53 -14.22 13.38
C PHE A 78 -19.46 -15.18 12.66
N THR A 79 -19.51 -15.13 11.32
CA THR A 79 -20.46 -15.94 10.57
C THR A 79 -19.88 -16.46 9.25
N THR A 80 -20.29 -17.69 8.88
CA THR A 80 -19.98 -18.25 7.55
C THR A 80 -21.05 -17.92 6.50
N ASP A 81 -22.14 -17.29 6.92
CA ASP A 81 -23.26 -16.89 6.06
C ASP A 81 -23.03 -15.47 5.55
N LEU A 82 -22.76 -15.34 4.24
CA LEU A 82 -22.47 -14.04 3.61
C LEU A 82 -23.70 -13.13 3.62
N GLU A 83 -24.90 -13.65 3.32
CA GLU A 83 -26.15 -12.86 3.31
C GLU A 83 -26.41 -12.28 4.71
N ALA A 84 -26.24 -13.09 5.78
CA ALA A 84 -26.40 -12.64 7.14
C ALA A 84 -25.35 -11.60 7.54
N ALA A 85 -24.11 -11.69 7.00
CA ALA A 85 -23.04 -10.76 7.31
C ALA A 85 -23.24 -9.37 6.70
N VAL A 86 -23.78 -9.29 5.48
CA VAL A 86 -23.80 -8.03 4.72
C VAL A 86 -25.18 -7.39 4.61
N GLY A 87 -26.25 -8.16 4.97
CA GLY A 87 -27.63 -7.76 4.72
C GLY A 87 -28.10 -6.52 5.50
N ASP A 88 -27.46 -6.19 6.62
CA ASP A 88 -27.78 -5.02 7.45
C ASP A 88 -26.58 -4.02 7.53
N ALA A 89 -25.49 -4.26 6.79
CA ALA A 89 -24.30 -3.42 6.85
C ALA A 89 -24.35 -2.26 5.84
N GLU A 90 -24.10 -1.05 6.32
CA GLU A 90 -24.00 0.15 5.47
C GLU A 90 -22.65 0.29 4.79
N PHE A 91 -21.62 -0.37 5.33
CA PHE A 91 -20.28 -0.40 4.74
C PHE A 91 -19.71 -1.83 4.75
N VAL A 92 -19.32 -2.32 3.59
CA VAL A 92 -18.77 -3.67 3.42
C VAL A 92 -17.32 -3.56 2.95
N THR A 93 -16.39 -4.21 3.65
CA THR A 93 -14.98 -4.30 3.23
C THR A 93 -14.63 -5.73 2.85
N GLU A 94 -14.27 -5.96 1.59
CA GLU A 94 -13.75 -7.24 1.11
C GLU A 94 -12.24 -7.32 1.36
N ALA A 95 -11.79 -8.36 2.07
CA ALA A 95 -10.41 -8.64 2.42
C ALA A 95 -10.01 -10.12 2.22
N ALA A 96 -10.62 -10.77 1.22
CA ALA A 96 -10.36 -12.15 0.84
C ALA A 96 -9.03 -12.31 0.07
N VAL A 97 -8.79 -13.48 -0.50
CA VAL A 97 -7.55 -13.80 -1.22
C VAL A 97 -7.31 -12.84 -2.40
N GLU A 98 -6.06 -12.40 -2.57
CA GLU A 98 -5.65 -11.42 -3.58
C GLU A 98 -5.63 -12.06 -4.98
N ARG A 99 -6.81 -12.23 -5.55
CA ARG A 99 -7.03 -12.80 -6.88
C ARG A 99 -8.24 -12.14 -7.54
N GLN A 100 -8.02 -11.48 -8.70
CA GLN A 100 -9.04 -10.72 -9.42
C GLN A 100 -10.33 -11.51 -9.65
N SER A 101 -10.23 -12.77 -10.14
CA SER A 101 -11.42 -13.58 -10.43
C SER A 101 -12.24 -13.92 -9.18
N VAL A 102 -11.57 -14.18 -8.03
CA VAL A 102 -12.26 -14.50 -6.76
C VAL A 102 -12.96 -13.25 -6.22
N LYS A 103 -12.27 -12.11 -6.26
CA LYS A 103 -12.86 -10.85 -5.79
C LYS A 103 -14.05 -10.41 -6.67
N ARG A 104 -14.00 -10.63 -7.98
CA ARG A 104 -15.15 -10.38 -8.87
C ARG A 104 -16.37 -11.22 -8.51
N ASP A 105 -16.17 -12.52 -8.25
CA ASP A 105 -17.25 -13.40 -7.81
C ASP A 105 -17.85 -12.92 -6.48
N ILE A 106 -16.98 -12.52 -5.50
CA ILE A 106 -17.43 -11.95 -4.23
C ILE A 106 -18.22 -10.64 -4.45
N PHE A 107 -17.76 -9.73 -5.32
CA PHE A 107 -18.45 -8.46 -5.56
C PHE A 107 -19.83 -8.68 -6.22
N ALA A 108 -19.98 -9.67 -7.08
CA ALA A 108 -21.29 -10.07 -7.61
C ALA A 108 -22.23 -10.59 -6.50
N ASP A 109 -21.70 -11.43 -5.59
CA ASP A 109 -22.48 -11.93 -4.45
C ASP A 109 -22.84 -10.80 -3.45
N LEU A 110 -21.91 -9.83 -3.23
CA LEU A 110 -22.18 -8.65 -2.40
C LEU A 110 -23.28 -7.77 -3.00
N ASP A 111 -23.30 -7.62 -4.32
CA ASP A 111 -24.31 -6.83 -5.01
C ASP A 111 -25.72 -7.42 -4.83
N ASP A 112 -25.82 -8.76 -4.81
CA ASP A 112 -27.07 -9.49 -4.63
C ASP A 112 -27.62 -9.44 -3.18
N HIS A 113 -26.73 -9.30 -2.16
CA HIS A 113 -27.09 -9.50 -0.74
C HIS A 113 -26.97 -8.26 0.16
N ALA A 114 -26.09 -7.31 -0.20
CA ALA A 114 -25.93 -6.09 0.60
C ALA A 114 -27.08 -5.09 0.40
N LEU A 115 -27.23 -4.13 1.32
CA LEU A 115 -28.18 -3.03 1.17
C LEU A 115 -27.93 -2.28 -0.15
N GLU A 116 -28.99 -1.81 -0.81
CA GLU A 116 -28.90 -1.07 -2.09
C GLU A 116 -28.02 0.19 -2.00
N ASP A 117 -27.95 0.82 -0.84
CA ASP A 117 -27.17 2.04 -0.58
C ASP A 117 -25.89 1.78 0.23
N ALA A 118 -25.57 0.53 0.53
CA ALA A 118 -24.30 0.17 1.16
C ALA A 118 -23.11 0.51 0.25
N ILE A 119 -22.04 1.04 0.86
CA ILE A 119 -20.76 1.21 0.17
C ILE A 119 -20.00 -0.12 0.21
N LEU A 120 -19.60 -0.59 -0.97
CA LEU A 120 -18.79 -1.79 -1.12
C LEU A 120 -17.32 -1.40 -1.30
N SER A 121 -16.43 -1.91 -0.45
CA SER A 121 -15.02 -1.62 -0.58
C SER A 121 -14.16 -2.88 -0.71
N THR A 122 -12.98 -2.75 -1.32
CA THR A 122 -11.98 -3.81 -1.37
C THR A 122 -10.68 -3.36 -0.74
N ASN A 123 -10.05 -4.28 0.02
CA ASN A 123 -8.74 -4.06 0.60
C ASN A 123 -7.61 -4.55 -0.31
N THR A 124 -7.84 -4.70 -1.61
CA THR A 124 -6.76 -5.08 -2.53
C THR A 124 -5.57 -4.13 -2.43
N SER A 125 -4.36 -4.66 -2.65
CA SER A 125 -3.13 -3.86 -2.66
C SER A 125 -2.72 -3.33 -4.04
N GLY A 126 -3.42 -3.74 -5.12
CA GLY A 126 -3.06 -3.31 -6.47
C GLY A 126 -3.84 -3.93 -7.63
N LEU A 127 -4.82 -4.81 -7.34
CA LEU A 127 -5.72 -5.33 -8.38
C LEU A 127 -6.57 -4.19 -8.96
N ASN A 128 -7.15 -4.43 -10.13
CA ASN A 128 -8.00 -3.45 -10.81
C ASN A 128 -9.35 -3.31 -10.08
N VAL A 129 -9.50 -2.22 -9.31
CA VAL A 129 -10.73 -1.93 -8.54
C VAL A 129 -11.88 -1.58 -9.46
N THR A 130 -11.61 -0.95 -10.59
CA THR A 130 -12.63 -0.61 -11.60
C THR A 130 -13.29 -1.87 -12.16
N GLU A 131 -12.51 -2.93 -12.48
CA GLU A 131 -13.07 -4.21 -12.90
C GLU A 131 -13.87 -4.92 -11.80
N LEU A 132 -13.55 -4.70 -10.51
CA LEU A 132 -14.37 -5.21 -9.40
C LEU A 132 -15.69 -4.46 -9.34
N ALA A 133 -15.67 -3.14 -9.49
CA ALA A 133 -16.87 -2.32 -9.54
C ALA A 133 -17.81 -2.74 -10.67
N GLU A 134 -17.26 -3.01 -11.85
CA GLU A 134 -18.02 -3.48 -13.03
C GLU A 134 -18.63 -4.89 -12.86
N SER A 135 -18.31 -5.60 -11.77
CA SER A 135 -18.94 -6.88 -11.43
C SER A 135 -20.24 -6.70 -10.64
N THR A 136 -20.61 -5.46 -10.31
CA THR A 136 -21.85 -5.09 -9.63
C THR A 136 -22.82 -4.38 -10.58
N ASP A 137 -24.11 -4.39 -10.28
CA ASP A 137 -25.13 -3.66 -11.04
C ASP A 137 -25.03 -2.13 -10.82
N ASP A 138 -24.52 -1.70 -9.65
CA ASP A 138 -24.22 -0.29 -9.35
C ASP A 138 -22.74 -0.07 -9.01
N PRO A 139 -21.85 0.06 -10.00
CA PRO A 139 -20.42 0.31 -9.78
C PRO A 139 -20.13 1.64 -9.09
N ALA A 140 -21.11 2.56 -9.01
CA ALA A 140 -20.91 3.85 -8.35
C ALA A 140 -20.80 3.74 -6.82
N ARG A 141 -21.23 2.65 -6.21
CA ARG A 141 -21.10 2.40 -4.75
C ARG A 141 -19.80 1.70 -4.36
N VAL A 142 -18.91 1.44 -5.33
CA VAL A 142 -17.66 0.71 -5.10
C VAL A 142 -16.48 1.66 -4.94
N VAL A 143 -15.61 1.37 -3.96
CA VAL A 143 -14.39 2.12 -3.66
C VAL A 143 -13.29 1.17 -3.16
N GLY A 144 -12.02 1.47 -3.38
CA GLY A 144 -10.93 0.77 -2.70
C GLY A 144 -10.67 1.39 -1.33
N THR A 145 -10.44 0.55 -0.30
CA THR A 145 -9.87 0.98 0.97
C THR A 145 -8.66 0.10 1.27
N HIS A 146 -7.49 0.57 0.82
CA HIS A 146 -6.24 -0.18 0.99
C HIS A 146 -5.62 0.13 2.34
N TRP A 147 -5.69 -0.84 3.24
CA TRP A 147 -5.13 -0.80 4.59
C TRP A 147 -3.70 -1.36 4.60
N PHE A 148 -2.90 -0.89 5.53
CA PHE A 148 -1.52 -1.36 5.71
C PHE A 148 -1.43 -2.36 6.87
N ASN A 149 -0.54 -3.35 6.72
CA ASN A 149 -0.38 -4.44 7.69
C ASN A 149 0.65 -4.08 8.77
N PRO A 150 0.32 -4.22 10.06
CA PRO A 150 -0.96 -4.64 10.64
C PRO A 150 -1.95 -3.46 10.78
N PRO A 151 -3.27 -3.66 10.48
CA PRO A 151 -4.26 -2.56 10.55
C PRO A 151 -4.36 -1.89 11.94
N MET A 152 -4.16 -2.64 13.01
CA MET A 152 -4.17 -2.09 14.38
C MET A 152 -3.05 -1.08 14.64
N LEU A 153 -1.89 -1.21 13.95
CA LEU A 153 -0.71 -0.38 14.20
C LEU A 153 -0.46 0.69 13.13
N MET A 154 -0.92 0.44 11.91
CA MET A 154 -0.71 1.38 10.80
C MET A 154 -1.82 2.41 10.76
N ASP A 155 -1.43 3.68 10.64
CA ASP A 155 -2.38 4.79 10.70
C ASP A 155 -2.98 5.16 9.34
N LEU A 156 -2.41 4.67 8.24
CA LEU A 156 -2.78 5.05 6.89
C LEU A 156 -3.81 4.12 6.26
N VAL A 157 -4.77 4.69 5.53
CA VAL A 157 -5.64 3.98 4.59
C VAL A 157 -5.71 4.79 3.28
N GLU A 158 -5.45 4.13 2.15
CA GLU A 158 -5.65 4.74 0.82
C GLU A 158 -7.10 4.53 0.38
N VAL A 159 -7.82 5.60 0.13
CA VAL A 159 -9.16 5.58 -0.46
C VAL A 159 -9.03 5.70 -1.97
N VAL A 160 -9.29 4.61 -2.69
CA VAL A 160 -9.04 4.48 -4.13
C VAL A 160 -10.33 4.60 -4.92
N MET A 161 -10.45 5.64 -5.73
CA MET A 161 -11.59 5.86 -6.59
C MET A 161 -11.44 5.09 -7.91
N THR A 162 -12.51 4.46 -8.34
CA THR A 162 -12.67 3.95 -9.72
C THR A 162 -13.16 5.08 -10.63
N GLU A 163 -13.27 4.83 -11.94
CA GLU A 163 -13.89 5.78 -12.86
C GLU A 163 -15.41 5.98 -12.60
N HIS A 164 -16.02 5.07 -11.84
CA HIS A 164 -17.44 5.09 -11.49
C HIS A 164 -17.72 5.71 -10.13
N THR A 165 -16.71 5.78 -9.23
CA THR A 165 -16.87 6.20 -7.83
C THR A 165 -17.14 7.71 -7.73
N PRO A 166 -18.31 8.17 -7.26
CA PRO A 166 -18.55 9.59 -7.02
C PRO A 166 -17.73 10.12 -5.84
N ASP A 167 -17.43 11.42 -5.85
CA ASP A 167 -16.78 12.09 -4.72
C ASP A 167 -17.50 11.88 -3.37
N ALA A 168 -18.83 11.75 -3.38
CA ALA A 168 -19.60 11.51 -2.16
C ALA A 168 -19.27 10.16 -1.53
N VAL A 169 -19.14 9.09 -2.31
CA VAL A 169 -18.75 7.74 -1.82
C VAL A 169 -17.34 7.76 -1.26
N ALA A 170 -16.39 8.35 -2.00
CA ALA A 170 -15.03 8.49 -1.53
C ALA A 170 -14.94 9.31 -0.23
N SER A 171 -15.72 10.41 -0.12
CA SER A 171 -15.76 11.24 1.08
C SER A 171 -16.39 10.54 2.28
N THR A 172 -17.42 9.70 2.08
CA THR A 172 -17.97 8.86 3.16
C THR A 172 -16.95 7.82 3.61
N ALA A 173 -16.24 7.16 2.69
CA ALA A 173 -15.17 6.21 3.04
C ALA A 173 -14.02 6.89 3.81
N GLU A 174 -13.60 8.10 3.41
CA GLU A 174 -12.60 8.89 4.16
C GLU A 174 -13.09 9.24 5.56
N ALA A 175 -14.33 9.70 5.70
CA ALA A 175 -14.91 10.04 7.00
C ALA A 175 -15.05 8.81 7.92
N LEU A 176 -15.37 7.63 7.35
CA LEU A 176 -15.34 6.37 8.10
C LEU A 176 -13.92 6.06 8.58
N VAL A 177 -12.92 6.12 7.68
CA VAL A 177 -11.51 5.90 8.04
C VAL A 177 -11.07 6.84 9.17
N GLU A 178 -11.44 8.11 9.12
CA GLU A 178 -11.14 9.10 10.18
C GLU A 178 -11.84 8.73 11.50
N SER A 179 -13.10 8.28 11.47
CA SER A 179 -13.83 7.85 12.67
C SER A 179 -13.21 6.61 13.33
N LEU A 180 -12.52 5.77 12.54
CA LEU A 180 -11.74 4.64 13.01
C LEU A 180 -10.37 5.04 13.60
N GLY A 181 -10.08 6.35 13.71
CA GLY A 181 -8.82 6.87 14.21
C GLY A 181 -7.64 6.73 13.24
N LYS A 182 -7.93 6.54 11.96
CA LYS A 182 -6.92 6.40 10.89
C LYS A 182 -6.85 7.67 10.04
N THR A 183 -5.80 7.78 9.24
CA THR A 183 -5.59 8.90 8.31
C THR A 183 -5.88 8.44 6.89
N PRO A 184 -6.94 8.92 6.24
CA PRO A 184 -7.18 8.64 4.84
C PRO A 184 -6.28 9.48 3.94
N ILE A 185 -5.89 8.93 2.80
CA ILE A 185 -5.37 9.67 1.64
C ILE A 185 -6.16 9.27 0.40
N ARG A 186 -6.39 10.24 -0.50
CA ARG A 186 -7.23 9.99 -1.68
C ARG A 186 -6.41 9.65 -2.91
N CYS A 187 -6.57 8.43 -3.42
CA CYS A 187 -6.17 8.03 -4.76
C CYS A 187 -7.35 8.25 -5.72
N LYS A 188 -7.33 9.35 -6.47
CA LYS A 188 -8.47 9.82 -7.30
C LYS A 188 -8.65 9.02 -8.60
N MET A 189 -7.80 8.03 -8.81
CA MET A 189 -7.77 7.26 -10.04
C MET A 189 -7.23 5.87 -9.72
N ASP A 190 -7.88 4.84 -10.21
CA ASP A 190 -7.40 3.46 -10.10
C ASP A 190 -6.15 3.28 -10.98
N VAL A 191 -5.00 3.32 -10.34
CA VAL A 191 -3.70 3.11 -10.98
C VAL A 191 -3.01 1.90 -10.36
N PRO A 192 -2.17 1.17 -11.10
CA PRO A 192 -1.42 0.05 -10.54
C PRO A 192 -0.63 0.45 -9.30
N SER A 193 -0.78 -0.31 -8.21
CA SER A 193 -0.07 -0.10 -6.94
C SER A 193 -0.42 1.21 -6.18
N PHE A 194 -1.46 1.91 -6.58
CA PHE A 194 -2.01 3.12 -5.96
C PHE A 194 -0.96 4.22 -5.67
N ILE A 195 -0.80 4.70 -4.43
CA ILE A 195 0.14 5.77 -4.10
C ILE A 195 1.41 5.20 -3.44
N VAL A 196 1.27 4.54 -2.29
CA VAL A 196 2.43 4.16 -1.46
C VAL A 196 3.25 3.05 -2.11
N ASN A 197 2.59 1.96 -2.53
CA ASN A 197 3.28 0.85 -3.19
C ASN A 197 3.93 1.29 -4.50
N ARG A 198 3.35 2.29 -5.16
CA ARG A 198 3.91 2.92 -6.35
C ARG A 198 5.22 3.66 -6.07
N LEU A 199 5.32 4.34 -4.93
CA LEU A 199 6.57 4.99 -4.48
C LEU A 199 7.65 3.97 -4.07
N MET A 200 7.24 2.84 -3.46
CA MET A 200 8.15 1.77 -3.05
C MET A 200 8.88 1.12 -4.23
N ARG A 201 8.28 1.14 -5.42
CA ARG A 201 8.84 0.54 -6.62
C ARG A 201 10.18 1.19 -7.01
N PRO A 202 10.28 2.48 -7.36
CA PRO A 202 11.56 3.11 -7.70
C PRO A 202 12.55 3.12 -6.52
N TYR A 203 12.07 3.14 -5.26
CA TYR A 203 12.90 3.02 -4.07
C TYR A 203 13.70 1.72 -4.02
N GLY A 204 13.13 0.59 -4.46
CA GLY A 204 13.82 -0.70 -4.50
C GLY A 204 14.49 -1.02 -5.83
N GLU A 205 13.91 -0.58 -6.94
CA GLU A 205 14.37 -0.98 -8.27
C GLU A 205 15.65 -0.30 -8.72
N GLU A 206 15.79 1.01 -8.60
CA GLU A 206 17.02 1.68 -9.02
C GLU A 206 18.24 1.19 -8.23
N PRO A 207 18.17 1.03 -6.89
CA PRO A 207 19.23 0.35 -6.15
C PRO A 207 19.62 -1.03 -6.71
N ALA A 208 18.63 -1.87 -7.05
CA ALA A 208 18.91 -3.19 -7.63
C ALA A 208 19.67 -3.09 -8.95
N TRP A 209 19.33 -2.13 -9.81
CA TRP A 209 20.05 -1.86 -11.06
C TRP A 209 21.47 -1.33 -10.82
N MET A 210 21.69 -0.48 -9.80
CA MET A 210 23.04 -0.02 -9.41
C MET A 210 23.94 -1.20 -9.00
N VAL A 211 23.38 -2.13 -8.21
CA VAL A 211 24.09 -3.37 -7.84
C VAL A 211 24.31 -4.27 -9.05
N HIS A 212 23.32 -4.40 -9.93
CA HIS A 212 23.45 -5.17 -11.16
C HIS A 212 24.61 -4.68 -12.05
N ARG A 213 24.76 -3.38 -12.17
CA ARG A 213 25.82 -2.72 -12.94
C ARG A 213 27.18 -2.71 -12.22
N GLY A 214 27.22 -3.14 -10.94
CA GLY A 214 28.45 -3.14 -10.14
C GLY A 214 28.93 -1.74 -9.72
N GLU A 215 28.04 -0.78 -9.69
CA GLU A 215 28.34 0.62 -9.30
C GLU A 215 28.47 0.77 -7.78
N HIS A 216 27.60 0.07 -7.04
CA HIS A 216 27.54 0.09 -5.58
C HIS A 216 27.21 -1.30 -5.03
N THR A 217 27.49 -1.52 -3.76
CA THR A 217 27.07 -2.73 -3.05
C THR A 217 25.72 -2.48 -2.33
N MET A 218 24.97 -3.56 -2.07
CA MET A 218 23.71 -3.50 -1.31
C MET A 218 23.89 -2.80 0.03
N ARG A 219 24.95 -3.17 0.78
CA ARG A 219 25.22 -2.62 2.11
C ARG A 219 25.60 -1.14 2.11
N GLU A 220 26.29 -0.64 1.06
CA GLU A 220 26.55 0.80 0.91
C GLU A 220 25.26 1.58 0.76
N ILE A 221 24.35 1.11 -0.10
CA ILE A 221 23.08 1.80 -0.36
C ILE A 221 22.19 1.72 0.87
N ASP A 222 22.02 0.52 1.47
CA ASP A 222 21.19 0.37 2.68
C ASP A 222 21.75 1.19 3.85
N SER A 223 23.07 1.22 4.02
CA SER A 223 23.72 2.06 5.06
C SER A 223 23.42 3.55 4.85
N ALA A 224 23.53 4.06 3.62
CA ALA A 224 23.23 5.44 3.32
C ALA A 224 21.76 5.79 3.56
N MET A 225 20.84 5.00 3.03
CA MET A 225 19.42 5.27 3.16
C MET A 225 18.95 5.16 4.62
N LYS A 226 19.40 4.16 5.35
CA LYS A 226 19.02 3.93 6.75
C LYS A 226 19.62 4.96 7.69
N TYR A 227 20.92 5.21 7.62
CA TYR A 227 21.62 5.99 8.64
C TYR A 227 21.85 7.46 8.26
N ALA A 228 22.03 7.77 6.97
CA ALA A 228 22.19 9.16 6.55
C ALA A 228 20.87 9.84 6.19
N GLU A 229 19.96 9.11 5.51
CA GLU A 229 18.65 9.64 5.10
C GLU A 229 17.55 9.39 6.15
N GLY A 230 17.76 8.48 7.12
CA GLY A 230 16.85 8.24 8.23
C GLY A 230 15.67 7.29 7.92
N PHE A 231 15.75 6.49 6.87
CA PHE A 231 14.76 5.45 6.62
C PHE A 231 14.81 4.35 7.69
N PRO A 232 13.69 3.72 8.05
CA PRO A 232 13.70 2.61 9.00
C PRO A 232 14.47 1.40 8.47
N MET A 233 14.41 1.18 7.15
CA MET A 233 15.11 0.12 6.43
C MET A 233 15.67 0.68 5.12
N GLY A 234 16.84 0.20 4.72
CA GLY A 234 17.33 0.42 3.37
C GLY A 234 16.53 -0.36 2.32
N PRO A 235 16.67 -0.06 1.01
CA PRO A 235 15.85 -0.67 -0.02
C PRO A 235 15.96 -2.21 -0.09
N PHE A 236 17.10 -2.79 0.21
CA PHE A 236 17.30 -4.25 0.18
C PHE A 236 16.79 -4.92 1.46
N GLU A 237 16.97 -4.29 2.64
CA GLU A 237 16.32 -4.75 3.87
C GLU A 237 14.80 -4.74 3.72
N LEU A 238 14.23 -3.68 3.15
CA LEU A 238 12.78 -3.55 2.92
C LEU A 238 12.26 -4.63 1.96
N ALA A 239 12.97 -4.87 0.85
CA ALA A 239 12.61 -5.90 -0.10
C ALA A 239 12.59 -7.29 0.55
N ASP A 240 13.58 -7.61 1.39
CA ASP A 240 13.62 -8.89 2.12
C ASP A 240 12.53 -8.98 3.20
N PHE A 241 12.22 -7.88 3.88
CA PHE A 241 11.18 -7.83 4.89
C PHE A 241 9.77 -8.06 4.31
N THR A 242 9.48 -7.41 3.17
CA THR A 242 8.16 -7.48 2.53
C THR A 242 7.96 -8.70 1.64
N GLY A 243 9.02 -9.44 1.28
CA GLY A 243 9.00 -10.46 0.24
C GLY A 243 9.00 -9.85 -1.17
N GLY A 244 9.52 -8.65 -1.31
CA GLY A 244 9.51 -7.87 -2.55
C GLY A 244 10.18 -8.55 -3.74
N ILE A 245 11.13 -9.47 -3.51
CA ILE A 245 11.76 -10.26 -4.58
C ILE A 245 10.71 -11.14 -5.27
N GLN A 246 9.93 -11.90 -4.49
CA GLN A 246 8.90 -12.78 -5.01
C GLN A 246 7.77 -11.98 -5.68
N ILE A 247 7.26 -10.96 -4.98
CA ILE A 247 6.18 -10.10 -5.49
C ILE A 247 6.55 -9.48 -6.83
N ARG A 248 7.78 -9.00 -6.98
CA ARG A 248 8.23 -8.34 -8.20
C ARG A 248 8.42 -9.29 -9.37
N VAL A 249 8.96 -10.50 -9.14
CA VAL A 249 9.20 -11.48 -10.20
C VAL A 249 7.91 -12.16 -10.63
N GLU A 250 7.06 -12.57 -9.68
CA GLU A 250 5.77 -13.20 -9.98
C GLU A 250 4.77 -12.21 -10.60
N GLY A 251 4.78 -10.94 -10.18
CA GLY A 251 3.92 -9.90 -10.72
C GLY A 251 4.42 -9.29 -12.05
N GLU A 252 5.55 -9.74 -12.61
CA GLU A 252 6.05 -9.21 -13.89
C GLU A 252 5.08 -9.46 -15.04
N ASP A 253 4.49 -10.65 -15.08
CA ASP A 253 3.51 -11.02 -16.12
C ASP A 253 2.12 -10.41 -15.88
N ASP A 254 1.74 -10.16 -14.62
CA ASP A 254 0.42 -9.63 -14.26
C ASP A 254 0.23 -8.17 -14.71
N HIS A 255 1.32 -7.44 -14.91
CA HIS A 255 1.28 -6.06 -15.39
C HIS A 255 1.38 -5.94 -16.92
N LEU A 256 1.68 -7.04 -17.61
CA LEU A 256 1.71 -7.04 -19.07
C LEU A 256 0.27 -6.97 -19.63
N GLY A 257 -0.07 -5.83 -20.23
CA GLY A 257 -1.40 -5.58 -20.78
C GLY A 257 -2.36 -4.87 -19.81
N ASP A 258 -1.89 -4.43 -18.65
CA ASP A 258 -2.64 -3.52 -17.79
C ASP A 258 -2.83 -2.19 -18.55
N ASP A 259 -4.08 -1.82 -18.81
CA ASP A 259 -4.46 -0.62 -19.57
C ASP A 259 -4.83 0.57 -18.67
N ARG A 260 -4.72 0.39 -17.34
CA ARG A 260 -4.94 1.48 -16.39
C ARG A 260 -3.98 2.64 -16.61
N PRO A 261 -4.39 3.86 -16.24
CA PRO A 261 -3.50 5.01 -16.29
C PRO A 261 -2.19 4.76 -15.55
N LEU A 262 -1.08 5.23 -16.12
CA LEU A 262 0.26 5.06 -15.54
C LEU A 262 0.68 3.60 -15.34
N ALA A 263 0.13 2.65 -16.11
CA ALA A 263 0.61 1.27 -16.12
C ALA A 263 2.12 1.20 -16.36
N TYR A 264 2.76 0.19 -15.77
CA TYR A 264 4.20 0.04 -15.85
C TYR A 264 4.62 -0.72 -17.12
N ASP A 265 5.73 -0.27 -17.72
CA ASP A 265 6.47 -1.08 -18.68
C ASP A 265 7.57 -1.80 -17.88
N THR A 266 7.37 -3.09 -17.61
CA THR A 266 8.05 -3.76 -16.49
C THR A 266 9.20 -4.64 -16.92
N GLU A 267 10.41 -4.11 -16.89
CA GLU A 267 11.63 -4.94 -16.87
C GLU A 267 12.09 -5.10 -15.41
N VAL A 268 11.96 -6.31 -14.87
CA VAL A 268 12.47 -6.64 -13.53
C VAL A 268 14.01 -6.80 -13.60
N CYS A 269 14.71 -6.18 -12.66
CA CYS A 269 16.18 -6.25 -12.64
C CYS A 269 16.66 -7.70 -12.54
N PRO A 270 17.62 -8.15 -13.39
CA PRO A 270 18.12 -9.52 -13.40
C PRO A 270 18.69 -10.02 -12.05
N VAL A 271 18.96 -9.13 -11.10
CA VAL A 271 19.33 -9.53 -9.73
C VAL A 271 18.19 -10.25 -9.05
N LEU A 272 16.96 -9.74 -9.19
CA LEU A 272 15.78 -10.31 -8.55
C LEU A 272 15.48 -11.70 -9.13
N HIS A 273 15.53 -11.87 -10.45
CA HIS A 273 15.36 -13.18 -11.08
C HIS A 273 16.37 -14.21 -10.56
N ARG A 274 17.67 -13.82 -10.45
CA ARG A 274 18.70 -14.73 -9.90
C ARG A 274 18.47 -15.12 -8.43
N LEU A 275 17.92 -14.21 -7.63
CA LEU A 275 17.57 -14.50 -6.24
C LEU A 275 16.34 -15.42 -6.18
N TYR A 276 15.31 -15.11 -6.96
CA TYR A 276 14.08 -15.88 -7.06
C TYR A 276 14.33 -17.34 -7.49
N GLU A 277 15.13 -17.56 -8.57
CA GLU A 277 15.51 -18.89 -9.04
C GLU A 277 16.26 -19.74 -7.98
N LYS A 278 16.90 -19.08 -7.01
CA LYS A 278 17.60 -19.73 -5.89
C LYS A 278 16.71 -19.94 -4.66
N GLY A 279 15.42 -19.58 -4.72
CA GLY A 279 14.52 -19.65 -3.58
C GLY A 279 14.80 -18.58 -2.51
N ARG A 280 15.53 -17.52 -2.84
CA ARG A 280 15.88 -16.43 -1.93
C ARG A 280 14.82 -15.34 -2.03
N TYR A 281 13.72 -15.52 -1.28
CA TYR A 281 12.53 -14.67 -1.35
C TYR A 281 12.50 -13.56 -0.29
N GLY A 282 13.46 -13.56 0.62
CA GLY A 282 13.55 -12.61 1.72
C GLY A 282 13.50 -13.30 3.08
N ARG A 283 13.21 -12.52 4.14
CA ARG A 283 13.27 -12.94 5.55
C ARG A 283 12.41 -14.17 5.88
N LYS A 284 11.25 -14.34 5.22
CA LYS A 284 10.38 -15.51 5.44
C LYS A 284 10.97 -16.82 4.92
N ALA A 285 11.89 -16.73 3.96
CA ALA A 285 12.62 -17.86 3.38
C ALA A 285 14.05 -17.97 3.95
N ASP A 286 14.33 -17.29 5.08
CA ASP A 286 15.62 -17.20 5.75
C ASP A 286 16.76 -16.68 4.84
N ALA A 287 16.43 -16.24 3.63
CA ALA A 287 17.39 -15.69 2.66
C ALA A 287 16.69 -14.83 1.59
N GLY A 288 17.28 -13.70 1.29
CA GLY A 288 16.91 -12.78 0.22
C GLY A 288 18.15 -12.13 -0.36
N TYR A 289 18.19 -10.82 -0.41
CA TYR A 289 19.42 -10.06 -0.64
C TYR A 289 20.47 -10.36 0.44
N TYR A 290 20.00 -10.54 1.68
CA TYR A 290 20.78 -10.94 2.84
C TYR A 290 20.48 -12.38 3.24
N ASP A 291 21.35 -12.95 4.09
CA ASP A 291 21.10 -14.21 4.79
C ASP A 291 20.60 -13.87 6.22
N TYR A 292 19.61 -14.64 6.70
CA TYR A 292 18.95 -14.41 7.99
C TYR A 292 19.13 -15.62 8.90
N ASP A 293 20.39 -15.97 9.17
CA ASP A 293 20.74 -17.02 10.11
C ASP A 293 20.15 -16.69 11.49
N ASP A 294 19.39 -17.62 12.07
CA ASP A 294 18.69 -17.45 13.36
C ASP A 294 17.75 -16.22 13.43
N ARG A 295 17.31 -15.67 12.26
CA ARG A 295 16.46 -14.48 12.10
C ARG A 295 17.05 -13.19 12.64
N GLU A 296 18.36 -13.11 12.75
CA GLU A 296 19.06 -11.88 13.08
C GLU A 296 18.92 -10.85 11.95
N GLU A 297 18.92 -9.56 12.32
CA GLU A 297 18.97 -8.47 11.35
C GLU A 297 20.31 -8.47 10.60
N PRO A 298 20.34 -8.08 9.31
CA PRO A 298 21.58 -8.05 8.55
C PRO A 298 22.57 -7.04 9.15
N ASP A 299 23.84 -7.42 9.26
CA ASP A 299 24.90 -6.51 9.69
C ASP A 299 25.18 -5.48 8.58
N ILE A 300 24.72 -4.24 8.79
CA ILE A 300 24.92 -3.10 7.89
C ILE A 300 25.72 -2.04 8.65
N PRO A 301 27.03 -1.91 8.38
CA PRO A 301 27.85 -0.93 9.07
C PRO A 301 27.40 0.51 8.77
N VAL A 302 27.30 1.33 9.82
CA VAL A 302 26.81 2.72 9.74
C VAL A 302 27.63 3.59 8.78
N ASP A 303 28.95 3.40 8.77
CA ASP A 303 29.86 4.24 8.00
C ASP A 303 30.03 3.80 6.52
N LEU A 304 29.42 2.67 6.14
CA LEU A 304 29.64 2.10 4.81
C LEU A 304 29.02 2.94 3.68
N GLY A 305 27.91 3.63 3.99
CA GLY A 305 27.23 4.54 3.07
C GLY A 305 27.83 5.93 2.93
N GLN A 306 28.97 6.22 3.63
CA GLN A 306 29.61 7.52 3.53
C GLN A 306 30.10 7.79 2.10
N GLY A 307 29.59 8.89 1.51
CA GLY A 307 29.93 9.27 0.12
C GLY A 307 28.99 8.73 -0.94
N PHE A 308 28.03 7.89 -0.57
CA PHE A 308 26.95 7.53 -1.50
C PHE A 308 26.02 8.75 -1.72
N ASP A 309 25.69 9.01 -2.98
CA ASP A 309 24.74 10.08 -3.31
C ASP A 309 23.31 9.55 -3.25
N ALA A 310 22.65 9.72 -2.11
CA ALA A 310 21.28 9.27 -1.87
C ALA A 310 20.26 9.86 -2.85
N LEU A 311 20.58 10.99 -3.51
CA LEU A 311 19.72 11.59 -4.53
C LEU A 311 19.57 10.71 -5.78
N LEU A 312 20.45 9.76 -6.00
CA LEU A 312 20.31 8.75 -7.07
C LEU A 312 19.14 7.80 -6.80
N VAL A 313 18.78 7.57 -5.52
CA VAL A 313 17.60 6.82 -5.10
C VAL A 313 16.37 7.73 -5.03
N TRP A 314 16.52 8.91 -4.44
CA TRP A 314 15.42 9.87 -4.31
C TRP A 314 14.88 10.37 -5.66
N ALA A 315 15.73 10.61 -6.65
CA ALA A 315 15.29 11.25 -7.89
C ALA A 315 14.25 10.42 -8.68
N PRO A 316 14.38 9.11 -8.88
CA PRO A 316 13.33 8.28 -9.46
C PRO A 316 12.04 8.27 -8.63
N VAL A 317 12.14 8.24 -7.29
CA VAL A 317 10.99 8.29 -6.37
C VAL A 317 10.25 9.61 -6.50
N VAL A 318 10.97 10.74 -6.48
CA VAL A 318 10.40 12.08 -6.68
C VAL A 318 9.72 12.21 -8.04
N ASN A 319 10.33 11.64 -9.09
CA ASN A 319 9.74 11.66 -10.42
C ASN A 319 8.41 10.90 -10.46
N GLU A 320 8.33 9.74 -9.81
CA GLU A 320 7.10 8.96 -9.73
C GLU A 320 6.02 9.70 -8.91
N ALA A 321 6.40 10.32 -7.79
CA ALA A 321 5.54 11.20 -7.01
C ALA A 321 5.01 12.39 -7.86
N ALA A 322 5.88 13.03 -8.61
CA ALA A 322 5.52 14.14 -9.49
C ALA A 322 4.60 13.69 -10.65
N LYS A 323 4.78 12.47 -11.20
CA LYS A 323 3.85 11.89 -12.19
C LYS A 323 2.45 11.72 -11.61
N MET A 324 2.31 11.21 -10.39
CA MET A 324 1.00 11.07 -9.74
C MET A 324 0.28 12.41 -9.60
N VAL A 325 1.00 13.46 -9.19
CA VAL A 325 0.42 14.82 -9.11
C VAL A 325 0.10 15.37 -10.50
N GLN A 326 0.99 15.20 -11.48
CA GLN A 326 0.79 15.66 -12.87
C GLN A 326 -0.47 15.06 -13.49
N HIS A 327 -0.74 13.80 -13.23
CA HIS A 327 -1.89 13.08 -13.80
C HIS A 327 -3.15 13.16 -12.92
N GLY A 328 -3.09 13.87 -11.80
CA GLY A 328 -4.24 14.05 -10.92
C GLY A 328 -4.62 12.81 -10.10
N VAL A 329 -3.70 11.85 -9.95
CA VAL A 329 -3.91 10.64 -9.14
C VAL A 329 -4.06 11.00 -7.66
N ALA A 330 -3.21 11.89 -7.16
CA ALA A 330 -3.25 12.37 -5.79
C ALA A 330 -2.75 13.80 -5.67
N SER A 331 -3.04 14.46 -4.54
CA SER A 331 -2.42 15.74 -4.19
C SER A 331 -0.96 15.54 -3.75
N ALA A 332 -0.16 16.60 -3.75
CA ALA A 332 1.21 16.54 -3.22
C ALA A 332 1.22 16.15 -1.73
N GLU A 333 0.24 16.66 -0.98
CA GLU A 333 0.07 16.35 0.45
C GLU A 333 -0.28 14.89 0.69
N ASP A 334 -1.21 14.29 -0.09
CA ASP A 334 -1.56 12.87 0.00
C ASP A 334 -0.37 11.96 -0.31
N VAL A 335 0.40 12.29 -1.36
CA VAL A 335 1.60 11.55 -1.75
C VAL A 335 2.62 11.54 -0.62
N ASP A 336 2.90 12.69 -0.03
CA ASP A 336 3.89 12.83 1.04
C ASP A 336 3.38 12.23 2.37
N THR A 337 2.10 12.34 2.65
CA THR A 337 1.47 11.68 3.80
C THR A 337 1.51 10.15 3.65
N GLY A 338 1.19 9.65 2.46
CA GLY A 338 1.30 8.23 2.14
C GLY A 338 2.71 7.67 2.36
N ALA A 339 3.73 8.38 1.88
CA ALA A 339 5.12 7.98 2.09
C ALA A 339 5.49 7.95 3.59
N ARG A 340 5.10 8.97 4.37
CA ARG A 340 5.41 9.08 5.80
C ARG A 340 4.68 8.03 6.63
N LEU A 341 3.36 7.88 6.45
CA LEU A 341 2.55 7.02 7.31
C LEU A 341 2.49 5.56 6.81
N GLY A 342 2.46 5.33 5.49
CA GLY A 342 2.43 4.00 4.90
C GLY A 342 3.81 3.36 4.78
N GLY A 343 4.80 4.16 4.42
CA GLY A 343 6.18 3.71 4.26
C GLY A 343 7.08 3.93 5.49
N ASN A 344 6.60 4.63 6.53
CA ASN A 344 7.43 5.10 7.64
C ASN A 344 8.65 5.90 7.17
N TRP A 345 8.52 6.64 6.08
CA TRP A 345 9.62 7.43 5.55
C TRP A 345 9.89 8.69 6.39
N PRO A 346 11.15 9.14 6.48
CA PRO A 346 11.52 10.30 7.29
C PRO A 346 10.90 11.60 6.77
N THR A 347 10.62 11.67 5.46
CA THR A 347 9.97 12.80 4.79
C THR A 347 9.22 12.32 3.55
N GLY A 348 8.28 13.13 3.05
CA GLY A 348 7.66 12.89 1.78
C GLY A 348 8.59 13.18 0.60
N PRO A 349 8.43 12.50 -0.55
CA PRO A 349 9.29 12.69 -1.71
C PRO A 349 9.18 14.09 -2.33
N LEU A 350 8.01 14.71 -2.31
CA LEU A 350 7.82 16.05 -2.85
C LEU A 350 8.33 17.13 -1.90
N ALA A 351 8.18 16.95 -0.59
CA ALA A 351 8.85 17.78 0.42
C ALA A 351 10.38 17.67 0.33
N LYS A 352 10.92 16.46 0.09
CA LYS A 352 12.36 16.29 -0.19
C LYS A 352 12.80 17.04 -1.44
N CYS A 353 11.99 17.02 -2.49
CA CYS A 353 12.25 17.80 -3.70
C CYS A 353 12.26 19.30 -3.44
N ASP A 354 11.32 19.80 -2.64
CA ASP A 354 11.23 21.21 -2.29
C ASP A 354 12.43 21.66 -1.41
N GLU A 355 12.91 20.79 -0.51
CA GLU A 355 14.10 21.02 0.29
C GLU A 355 15.38 21.13 -0.56
N VAL A 356 15.56 20.18 -1.49
CA VAL A 356 16.80 20.02 -2.27
C VAL A 356 16.84 20.92 -3.48
N GLY A 357 15.67 21.20 -4.06
CA GLY A 357 15.47 21.91 -5.33
C GLY A 357 15.21 20.97 -6.51
N ALA A 358 14.12 21.24 -7.23
CA ALA A 358 13.69 20.42 -8.36
C ALA A 358 14.73 20.35 -9.49
N ASP A 359 15.56 21.38 -9.66
CA ASP A 359 16.66 21.39 -10.64
C ASP A 359 17.79 20.40 -10.26
N VAL A 360 18.04 20.22 -8.96
CA VAL A 360 19.02 19.24 -8.46
C VAL A 360 18.49 17.82 -8.69
N ILE A 361 17.23 17.56 -8.31
CA ILE A 361 16.56 16.29 -8.55
C ILE A 361 16.54 15.95 -10.05
N LEU A 362 16.18 16.90 -10.91
CA LEU A 362 16.15 16.72 -12.36
C LEU A 362 17.53 16.34 -12.93
N ARG A 363 18.61 16.94 -12.43
CA ARG A 363 19.97 16.55 -12.83
C ARG A 363 20.30 15.11 -12.45
N ARG A 364 19.97 14.69 -11.23
CA ARG A 364 20.20 13.31 -10.78
C ARG A 364 19.35 12.30 -11.54
N LEU A 365 18.07 12.63 -11.76
CA LEU A 365 17.20 11.78 -12.58
C LEU A 365 17.72 11.61 -14.02
N THR A 366 18.21 12.69 -14.62
CA THR A 366 18.83 12.62 -15.96
C THR A 366 20.08 11.74 -15.95
N GLU A 367 20.88 11.78 -14.90
CA GLU A 367 22.02 10.88 -14.71
C GLU A 367 21.58 9.43 -14.61
N VAL A 368 20.56 9.12 -13.80
CA VAL A 368 19.96 7.78 -13.70
C VAL A 368 19.41 7.32 -15.04
N ALA A 369 18.63 8.13 -15.75
CA ALA A 369 18.08 7.80 -17.06
C ALA A 369 19.17 7.46 -18.08
N SER A 370 20.29 8.18 -18.07
CA SER A 370 21.40 7.92 -18.99
C SER A 370 22.05 6.54 -18.79
N ARG A 371 21.94 5.97 -17.59
CA ARG A 371 22.45 4.62 -17.27
C ARG A 371 21.54 3.51 -17.81
N HIS A 372 20.29 3.86 -18.17
CA HIS A 372 19.26 2.96 -18.70
C HIS A 372 19.03 3.07 -20.20
N GLU A 373 19.81 3.88 -20.95
CA GLU A 373 19.62 4.15 -22.39
C GLU A 373 19.47 2.90 -23.29
N ARG A 374 19.80 1.72 -22.79
CA ARG A 374 19.73 0.44 -23.54
C ARG A 374 18.72 -0.55 -22.95
N THR A 375 17.88 -0.13 -22.04
CA THR A 375 16.88 -0.99 -21.38
C THR A 375 15.48 -0.42 -21.59
N ALA A 376 14.45 -1.24 -21.51
CA ALA A 376 13.05 -0.77 -21.53
C ALA A 376 12.75 0.21 -20.37
N LYS A 377 13.52 0.12 -19.28
CA LYS A 377 13.42 0.98 -18.10
C LYS A 377 13.66 2.47 -18.37
N VAL A 378 14.29 2.84 -19.49
CA VAL A 378 14.53 4.26 -19.81
C VAL A 378 13.24 5.09 -19.79
N ALA A 379 12.12 4.54 -20.26
CA ALA A 379 10.85 5.24 -20.31
C ALA A 379 10.34 5.61 -18.91
N GLU A 380 10.52 4.74 -17.92
CA GLU A 380 10.10 5.00 -16.54
C GLU A 380 10.95 6.06 -15.85
N THR A 381 12.23 6.16 -16.21
CA THR A 381 13.18 7.11 -15.63
C THR A 381 13.20 8.48 -16.33
N LEU A 382 12.46 8.64 -17.43
CA LEU A 382 12.36 9.95 -18.07
C LEU A 382 11.65 10.94 -17.15
N PRO A 383 12.17 12.19 -17.04
CA PRO A 383 11.55 13.23 -16.24
C PRO A 383 10.13 13.55 -16.71
N CYS A 384 9.17 13.60 -15.79
CA CYS A 384 7.82 14.08 -16.10
C CYS A 384 7.81 15.60 -16.34
N ASP A 385 6.80 16.08 -17.08
CA ASP A 385 6.71 17.50 -17.46
C ASP A 385 6.58 18.41 -16.24
N LEU A 386 5.84 18.01 -15.21
CA LEU A 386 5.67 18.79 -14.00
C LEU A 386 7.00 19.00 -13.26
N LEU A 387 7.82 17.96 -13.12
CA LEU A 387 9.15 18.08 -12.52
C LEU A 387 10.05 19.02 -13.32
N VAL A 388 10.00 18.92 -14.64
CA VAL A 388 10.74 19.84 -15.54
C VAL A 388 10.26 21.28 -15.41
N GLU A 389 8.94 21.50 -15.28
CA GLU A 389 8.37 22.82 -15.05
C GLU A 389 8.82 23.42 -13.72
N LYS A 390 8.74 22.64 -12.63
CA LYS A 390 9.19 23.05 -11.29
C LYS A 390 10.68 23.42 -11.30
N ALA A 391 11.52 22.59 -11.94
CA ALA A 391 12.95 22.85 -12.07
C ALA A 391 13.26 24.16 -12.85
N LYS A 392 12.48 24.47 -13.90
CA LYS A 392 12.66 25.71 -14.67
C LYS A 392 12.13 26.95 -13.97
N SER A 393 11.02 26.82 -13.24
CA SER A 393 10.35 27.95 -12.61
C SER A 393 10.86 28.26 -11.20
N GLY A 394 11.55 27.32 -10.55
CA GLY A 394 11.94 27.40 -9.15
C GLY A 394 10.77 27.33 -8.17
N LYS A 395 9.57 26.91 -8.64
CA LYS A 395 8.39 26.73 -7.78
C LYS A 395 8.45 25.39 -7.06
N THR A 396 7.92 25.36 -5.84
CA THR A 396 7.78 24.17 -5.00
C THR A 396 6.52 23.36 -5.33
N PHE A 397 6.40 22.15 -4.79
CA PHE A 397 5.17 21.34 -4.87
C PHE A 397 4.16 21.76 -3.79
N HIS A 398 4.64 22.24 -2.65
CA HIS A 398 3.88 22.78 -1.53
C HIS A 398 3.93 24.30 -1.45
#